data_7cf6986354331cd4f4205b0ff47577b6
#
_entry.id   7cf6986354331cd4f4205b0ff47577b6
#
_cell.length_a   1.000
_cell.length_b   1.000
_cell.length_c   1.000
_cell.angle_alpha   90.00
_cell.angle_beta   90.00
_cell.angle_gamma   90.00
#
_symmetry.space_group_name_H-M   'P 1'
#
loop_
_entity.id
_entity.type
_entity.pdbx_description
1 polymer ?
#
loop_
_entity_poly.entity_id
_entity_poly.type
_entity_poly.pdbx_seq_one_letter_code
_entity_poly.pdbx_strand_id
1 'polypeptide(L)'
;NGSPLFTGGAGSGESEIRRYILEADLLEGIVALPTDMFYNTGIATYVWILSNKKAPERKGKVQLIDGTNLCGKMRKSLGSKRNLMGEDDIKLITQTFGDFKVVDATTLEELGLEKVAEQKSSRGRQPATAKTEAPKTFASKIFNSTDFGYRRLTIERPLRLSAQVTDEAIAALRFAPKPFNSPMERLYEEFAAQWQEDSYGDFSELEAEARAIIKAEFAELKEKQIKDLLDSKLWLAQRALMEKAQQIQTALGSQAGGKTLVSNDFNQFQLTLKGAIKNAGVKLDAKENKQFIDAITTKNPDAEPVVKKVLKEAAQPLYGAFEYKGKVVEFEQDGELRDNENVPLNPAVSSSDLIENYFESEVLPHVNDAWINADKRDAKDCEVGIVG
;
A
#
# COMPACT_ATOMS: atom_id res chain seq x y z
N ASN A 1 -2.26 -6.35 -24.52
CA ASN A 1 -1.52 -6.02 -23.32
C ASN A 1 -2.29 -6.54 -22.09
N GLY A 2 -1.62 -7.28 -21.20
CA GLY A 2 -2.23 -7.84 -19.99
C GLY A 2 -2.36 -6.84 -18.84
N SER A 3 -1.58 -5.75 -18.86
CA SER A 3 -1.56 -4.78 -17.77
C SER A 3 -2.95 -4.26 -17.34
N PRO A 4 -3.83 -3.79 -18.25
CA PRO A 4 -5.16 -3.30 -17.86
C PRO A 4 -6.10 -4.34 -17.26
N LEU A 5 -5.77 -5.64 -17.37
CA LEU A 5 -6.54 -6.71 -16.72
C LEU A 5 -6.27 -6.83 -15.23
N PHE A 6 -5.06 -6.43 -14.80
CA PHE A 6 -4.55 -6.71 -13.47
C PHE A 6 -4.12 -5.45 -12.70
N THR A 7 -4.00 -4.31 -13.37
CA THR A 7 -3.61 -3.03 -12.75
C THR A 7 -4.82 -2.19 -12.35
N GLY A 8 -4.58 -1.26 -11.45
CA GLY A 8 -5.61 -0.39 -10.90
C GLY A 8 -6.33 -1.06 -9.72
N GLY A 9 -6.17 -0.50 -8.53
CA GLY A 9 -6.91 -0.95 -7.34
C GLY A 9 -8.39 -0.56 -7.41
N ALA A 10 -9.22 -1.13 -6.54
CA ALA A 10 -10.63 -0.83 -6.41
C ALA A 10 -10.89 0.69 -6.39
N GLY A 11 -11.85 1.16 -7.17
CA GLY A 11 -12.17 2.57 -7.36
C GLY A 11 -11.26 3.35 -8.33
N SER A 12 -10.22 2.71 -8.93
CA SER A 12 -9.43 3.35 -9.99
C SER A 12 -10.16 3.32 -11.34
N GLY A 13 -9.71 4.15 -12.29
CA GLY A 13 -10.33 4.21 -13.62
C GLY A 13 -10.33 2.86 -14.34
N GLU A 14 -9.24 2.11 -14.29
CA GLU A 14 -9.15 0.78 -14.89
C GLU A 14 -10.09 -0.21 -14.20
N SER A 15 -10.17 -0.18 -12.86
CA SER A 15 -11.07 -1.02 -12.08
C SER A 15 -12.54 -0.71 -12.41
N GLU A 16 -12.93 0.55 -12.48
CA GLU A 16 -14.29 0.96 -12.82
C GLU A 16 -14.70 0.58 -14.25
N ILE A 17 -13.77 0.58 -15.21
CA ILE A 17 -14.02 0.08 -16.57
C ILE A 17 -14.30 -1.43 -16.54
N ARG A 18 -13.49 -2.21 -15.81
CA ARG A 18 -13.72 -3.66 -15.68
C ARG A 18 -15.04 -3.95 -14.99
N ARG A 19 -15.31 -3.26 -13.88
CA ARG A 19 -16.57 -3.34 -13.14
C ARG A 19 -17.76 -3.10 -14.05
N TYR A 20 -17.75 -2.00 -14.85
CA TYR A 20 -18.81 -1.69 -15.79
C TYR A 20 -19.04 -2.82 -16.81
N ILE A 21 -17.97 -3.36 -17.40
CA ILE A 21 -18.04 -4.42 -18.40
C ILE A 21 -18.64 -5.71 -17.81
N LEU A 22 -18.30 -6.05 -16.56
CA LEU A 22 -18.79 -7.24 -15.87
C LEU A 22 -20.23 -7.06 -15.38
N GLU A 23 -20.56 -5.94 -14.73
CA GLU A 23 -21.92 -5.66 -14.22
C GLU A 23 -22.97 -5.49 -15.34
N ALA A 24 -22.55 -4.89 -16.47
CA ALA A 24 -23.40 -4.78 -17.65
C ALA A 24 -23.49 -6.09 -18.44
N ASP A 25 -22.86 -7.15 -17.96
CA ASP A 25 -22.81 -8.48 -18.58
C ASP A 25 -22.37 -8.46 -20.06
N LEU A 26 -21.37 -7.62 -20.38
CA LEU A 26 -20.86 -7.46 -21.74
C LEU A 26 -19.76 -8.47 -22.08
N LEU A 27 -19.00 -8.96 -21.11
CA LEU A 27 -17.85 -9.82 -21.36
C LEU A 27 -18.29 -11.29 -21.56
N GLU A 28 -18.14 -11.80 -22.77
CA GLU A 28 -18.37 -13.21 -23.08
C GLU A 28 -17.17 -14.10 -22.79
N GLY A 29 -15.98 -13.61 -23.10
CA GLY A 29 -14.77 -14.38 -22.85
C GLY A 29 -13.47 -13.60 -23.01
N ILE A 30 -12.40 -14.19 -22.50
CA ILE A 30 -11.02 -13.71 -22.65
C ILE A 30 -10.17 -14.88 -23.14
N VAL A 31 -9.43 -14.65 -24.23
CA VAL A 31 -8.47 -15.60 -24.76
C VAL A 31 -7.04 -15.10 -24.49
N ALA A 32 -6.27 -15.85 -23.75
CA ALA A 32 -4.85 -15.59 -23.56
C ALA A 32 -4.09 -16.11 -24.80
N LEU A 33 -3.27 -15.25 -25.41
CA LEU A 33 -2.47 -15.59 -26.58
C LEU A 33 -1.00 -15.83 -26.21
N PRO A 34 -0.25 -16.58 -27.02
CA PRO A 34 1.19 -16.73 -26.84
C PRO A 34 1.92 -15.39 -26.80
N THR A 35 3.06 -15.34 -26.12
CA THR A 35 4.00 -14.21 -26.22
C THR A 35 4.64 -14.14 -27.62
N ASP A 36 5.27 -13.03 -27.94
CA ASP A 36 5.98 -12.83 -29.24
C ASP A 36 5.10 -13.02 -30.49
N MET A 37 3.79 -12.75 -30.38
CA MET A 37 2.84 -12.87 -31.49
C MET A 37 2.75 -11.64 -32.37
N PHE A 38 3.19 -10.48 -31.88
CA PHE A 38 3.04 -9.19 -32.54
C PHE A 38 4.38 -8.55 -32.90
N TYR A 39 4.36 -7.75 -33.98
CA TYR A 39 5.56 -7.15 -34.57
C TYR A 39 6.31 -6.23 -33.59
N ASN A 40 5.60 -5.44 -32.80
CA ASN A 40 6.16 -4.38 -31.94
C ASN A 40 6.20 -4.73 -30.46
N THR A 41 5.77 -5.93 -30.06
CA THR A 41 5.75 -6.32 -28.66
C THR A 41 5.93 -7.84 -28.48
N GLY A 42 6.73 -8.23 -27.51
CA GLY A 42 6.90 -9.63 -27.07
C GLY A 42 6.06 -10.01 -25.85
N ILE A 43 5.25 -9.07 -25.32
CA ILE A 43 4.49 -9.31 -24.08
C ILE A 43 3.26 -10.21 -24.31
N ALA A 44 2.73 -10.79 -23.22
CA ALA A 44 1.46 -11.50 -23.24
C ALA A 44 0.32 -10.59 -23.70
N THR A 45 -0.54 -11.09 -24.56
CA THR A 45 -1.70 -10.38 -25.10
C THR A 45 -2.96 -11.20 -24.91
N TYR A 46 -4.09 -10.49 -24.82
CA TYR A 46 -5.39 -11.08 -24.54
C TYR A 46 -6.42 -10.52 -25.52
N VAL A 47 -7.30 -11.38 -26.03
CA VAL A 47 -8.46 -10.99 -26.83
C VAL A 47 -9.67 -10.97 -25.92
N TRP A 48 -10.32 -9.81 -25.82
CA TRP A 48 -11.59 -9.67 -25.10
C TRP A 48 -12.73 -9.78 -26.10
N ILE A 49 -13.68 -10.64 -25.80
CA ILE A 49 -14.87 -10.85 -26.60
C ILE A 49 -16.04 -10.22 -25.85
N LEU A 50 -16.55 -9.13 -26.38
CA LEU A 50 -17.63 -8.35 -25.79
C LEU A 50 -18.87 -8.44 -26.65
N SER A 51 -20.04 -8.59 -26.05
CA SER A 51 -21.34 -8.62 -26.69
C SER A 51 -22.41 -7.98 -25.81
N ASN A 52 -23.27 -7.18 -26.42
CA ASN A 52 -24.48 -6.68 -25.78
C ASN A 52 -25.71 -7.60 -26.03
N LYS A 53 -25.50 -8.74 -26.65
CA LYS A 53 -26.54 -9.73 -27.01
C LYS A 53 -26.09 -11.14 -26.71
N LYS A 54 -25.65 -11.38 -25.47
CA LYS A 54 -25.23 -12.71 -25.03
C LYS A 54 -26.35 -13.75 -25.20
N ALA A 55 -25.99 -14.92 -25.68
CA ALA A 55 -26.89 -16.08 -25.69
C ALA A 55 -27.33 -16.43 -24.26
N PRO A 56 -28.55 -16.99 -24.07
CA PRO A 56 -29.08 -17.25 -22.72
C PRO A 56 -28.14 -18.06 -21.83
N GLU A 57 -27.45 -19.05 -22.37
CA GLU A 57 -26.50 -19.92 -21.67
C GLU A 57 -25.21 -19.20 -21.21
N ARG A 58 -24.89 -18.06 -21.85
CA ARG A 58 -23.71 -17.25 -21.55
C ARG A 58 -23.98 -16.07 -20.60
N LYS A 59 -25.26 -15.80 -20.31
CA LYS A 59 -25.63 -14.68 -19.43
C LYS A 59 -25.07 -14.87 -18.04
N GLY A 60 -24.47 -13.82 -17.48
CA GLY A 60 -23.83 -13.83 -16.17
C GLY A 60 -22.57 -14.71 -16.09
N LYS A 61 -22.02 -15.15 -17.24
CA LYS A 61 -20.85 -16.02 -17.30
C LYS A 61 -19.78 -15.44 -18.20
N VAL A 62 -18.52 -15.81 -17.93
CA VAL A 62 -17.33 -15.43 -18.69
C VAL A 62 -16.50 -16.69 -18.94
N GLN A 63 -16.13 -16.93 -20.19
CA GLN A 63 -15.24 -18.02 -20.55
C GLN A 63 -13.79 -17.54 -20.64
N LEU A 64 -12.88 -18.19 -19.91
CA LEU A 64 -11.45 -17.96 -20.03
C LEU A 64 -10.80 -19.10 -20.80
N ILE A 65 -10.05 -18.75 -21.86
CA ILE A 65 -9.34 -19.72 -22.70
C ILE A 65 -7.85 -19.45 -22.63
N ASP A 66 -7.10 -20.44 -22.18
CA ASP A 66 -5.63 -20.41 -22.18
C ASP A 66 -5.08 -20.99 -23.49
N GLY A 67 -4.80 -20.14 -24.44
CA GLY A 67 -4.14 -20.43 -25.70
C GLY A 67 -2.64 -20.09 -25.72
N THR A 68 -2.02 -19.82 -24.55
CA THR A 68 -0.63 -19.33 -24.47
C THR A 68 0.40 -20.25 -25.08
N ASN A 69 0.10 -21.55 -25.19
CA ASN A 69 0.98 -22.56 -25.79
C ASN A 69 0.64 -22.89 -27.27
N LEU A 70 -0.45 -22.33 -27.81
CA LEU A 70 -0.92 -22.61 -29.17
C LEU A 70 -0.12 -21.79 -30.20
N CYS A 71 1.12 -22.16 -30.46
CA CYS A 71 1.94 -21.51 -31.48
C CYS A 71 3.10 -22.40 -31.98
N GLY A 72 3.53 -22.13 -33.20
CA GLY A 72 4.78 -22.61 -33.75
C GLY A 72 5.82 -21.48 -33.88
N LYS A 73 7.11 -21.83 -33.91
CA LYS A 73 8.20 -20.88 -34.15
C LYS A 73 8.26 -20.46 -35.61
N MET A 74 8.41 -19.18 -35.88
CA MET A 74 8.67 -18.66 -37.22
C MET A 74 10.10 -18.99 -37.68
N ARG A 75 10.27 -19.28 -38.97
CA ARG A 75 11.61 -19.48 -39.56
C ARG A 75 12.47 -18.22 -39.48
N LYS A 76 11.86 -17.05 -39.65
CA LYS A 76 12.50 -15.74 -39.58
C LYS A 76 11.61 -14.82 -38.75
N SER A 77 12.21 -14.17 -37.77
CA SER A 77 11.48 -13.20 -36.94
C SER A 77 11.17 -11.92 -37.72
N LEU A 78 10.04 -11.28 -37.36
CA LEU A 78 9.65 -9.96 -37.85
C LEU A 78 9.56 -9.02 -36.65
N GLY A 79 10.60 -8.26 -36.38
CA GLY A 79 10.69 -7.48 -35.16
C GLY A 79 10.62 -8.37 -33.92
N SER A 80 9.71 -8.07 -32.98
CA SER A 80 9.47 -8.88 -31.80
C SER A 80 8.65 -10.15 -32.07
N LYS A 81 8.02 -10.27 -33.24
CA LYS A 81 7.22 -11.45 -33.60
C LYS A 81 8.11 -12.64 -33.92
N ARG A 82 8.01 -13.68 -33.11
CA ARG A 82 8.77 -14.94 -33.23
C ARG A 82 7.87 -16.17 -33.33
N ASN A 83 6.63 -16.03 -32.92
CA ASN A 83 5.64 -17.09 -32.85
C ASN A 83 4.49 -16.82 -33.85
N LEU A 84 3.93 -17.89 -34.36
CA LEU A 84 2.78 -17.88 -35.27
C LEU A 84 1.78 -18.95 -34.83
N MET A 85 0.52 -18.55 -34.72
CA MET A 85 -0.59 -19.47 -34.49
C MET A 85 -1.03 -20.10 -35.81
N GLY A 86 -1.14 -21.40 -35.87
CA GLY A 86 -1.60 -22.16 -37.03
C GLY A 86 -3.12 -22.15 -37.17
N GLU A 87 -3.63 -22.66 -38.33
CA GLU A 87 -5.05 -22.76 -38.57
C GLU A 87 -5.73 -23.73 -37.57
N ASP A 88 -5.09 -24.83 -37.20
CA ASP A 88 -5.60 -25.80 -36.23
C ASP A 88 -5.68 -25.17 -34.83
N ASP A 89 -4.69 -24.36 -34.44
CA ASP A 89 -4.68 -23.64 -33.18
C ASP A 89 -5.84 -22.65 -33.10
N ILE A 90 -6.05 -21.89 -34.19
CA ILE A 90 -7.17 -20.92 -34.30
C ILE A 90 -8.51 -21.66 -34.26
N LYS A 91 -8.64 -22.78 -35.00
CA LYS A 91 -9.83 -23.60 -35.03
C LYS A 91 -10.19 -24.17 -33.65
N LEU A 92 -9.18 -24.64 -32.88
CA LEU A 92 -9.38 -25.15 -31.54
C LEU A 92 -9.98 -24.05 -30.64
N ILE A 93 -9.38 -22.85 -30.63
CA ILE A 93 -9.88 -21.73 -29.83
C ILE A 93 -11.30 -21.34 -30.25
N THR A 94 -11.53 -21.17 -31.54
CA THR A 94 -12.82 -20.71 -32.03
C THR A 94 -13.95 -21.72 -31.83
N GLN A 95 -13.67 -23.02 -31.97
CA GLN A 95 -14.62 -24.08 -31.66
C GLN A 95 -14.90 -24.17 -30.17
N THR A 96 -13.86 -24.18 -29.34
CA THR A 96 -14.02 -24.23 -27.87
C THR A 96 -14.83 -23.03 -27.36
N PHE A 97 -14.60 -21.83 -27.93
CA PHE A 97 -15.39 -20.64 -27.61
C PHE A 97 -16.82 -20.77 -28.14
N GLY A 98 -16.99 -21.15 -29.39
CA GLY A 98 -18.32 -21.29 -30.01
C GLY A 98 -19.23 -22.29 -29.32
N ASP A 99 -18.67 -23.44 -28.97
CA ASP A 99 -19.37 -24.54 -28.26
C ASP A 99 -19.55 -24.27 -26.76
N PHE A 100 -19.03 -23.16 -26.26
CA PHE A 100 -19.05 -22.81 -24.83
C PHE A 100 -18.55 -23.96 -23.94
N LYS A 101 -17.43 -24.56 -24.34
CA LYS A 101 -16.95 -25.83 -23.79
C LYS A 101 -15.90 -25.62 -22.70
N VAL A 102 -16.05 -26.33 -21.58
CA VAL A 102 -14.98 -26.47 -20.57
C VAL A 102 -14.00 -27.53 -21.06
N VAL A 103 -12.71 -27.21 -20.98
CA VAL A 103 -11.60 -28.13 -21.27
C VAL A 103 -10.65 -28.07 -20.08
N ASP A 104 -10.49 -29.15 -19.38
CA ASP A 104 -9.48 -29.26 -18.34
C ASP A 104 -8.08 -29.16 -18.96
N ALA A 105 -7.08 -28.80 -18.14
CA ALA A 105 -5.72 -28.62 -18.64
C ALA A 105 -5.21 -29.90 -19.31
N THR A 106 -5.32 -29.95 -20.64
CA THR A 106 -4.99 -31.09 -21.49
C THR A 106 -3.70 -30.75 -22.24
N THR A 107 -2.81 -31.73 -22.38
CA THR A 107 -1.57 -31.52 -23.12
C THR A 107 -1.82 -31.35 -24.60
N LEU A 108 -1.03 -30.54 -25.29
CA LEU A 108 -1.13 -30.38 -26.74
C LEU A 108 -0.84 -31.66 -27.50
N GLU A 109 -0.05 -32.56 -26.90
CA GLU A 109 0.24 -33.88 -27.41
C GLU A 109 -1.03 -34.75 -27.46
N GLU A 110 -1.83 -34.78 -26.37
CA GLU A 110 -3.13 -35.47 -26.32
C GLU A 110 -4.15 -34.88 -27.32
N LEU A 111 -4.04 -33.58 -27.64
CA LEU A 111 -4.84 -32.91 -28.67
C LEU A 111 -4.32 -33.12 -30.10
N GLY A 112 -3.18 -33.81 -30.27
CA GLY A 112 -2.54 -34.03 -31.58
C GLY A 112 -1.97 -32.75 -32.22
N LEU A 113 -1.75 -31.72 -31.43
CA LEU A 113 -1.32 -30.38 -31.89
C LEU A 113 0.17 -30.12 -31.66
N GLU A 114 0.86 -30.98 -30.94
CA GLU A 114 2.31 -30.85 -30.78
C GLU A 114 3.00 -31.16 -32.11
N LYS A 115 3.45 -30.13 -32.79
CA LYS A 115 4.31 -30.29 -33.98
C LYS A 115 5.65 -30.83 -33.49
N VAL A 116 5.92 -32.09 -33.75
CA VAL A 116 7.24 -32.67 -33.56
C VAL A 116 8.26 -31.75 -34.24
N ALA A 117 9.12 -31.13 -33.45
CA ALA A 117 10.24 -30.36 -34.00
C ALA A 117 11.07 -31.33 -34.84
N GLU A 118 11.04 -31.18 -36.18
CA GLU A 118 11.92 -31.93 -37.08
C GLU A 118 13.35 -31.81 -36.57
N GLN A 119 13.87 -32.87 -35.98
CA GLN A 119 15.25 -32.99 -35.62
C GLN A 119 16.09 -32.90 -36.91
N LYS A 120 16.52 -31.70 -37.27
CA LYS A 120 17.61 -31.54 -38.23
C LYS A 120 18.85 -32.03 -37.54
N SER A 121 19.30 -33.23 -37.95
CA SER A 121 20.58 -33.78 -37.60
C SER A 121 21.71 -32.82 -37.99
N SER A 122 22.13 -31.98 -37.07
CA SER A 122 23.39 -31.25 -37.17
C SER A 122 24.48 -32.14 -36.63
N ARG A 123 25.34 -32.66 -37.54
CA ARG A 123 26.56 -33.34 -37.17
C ARG A 123 27.42 -32.48 -36.23
N GLY A 124 27.65 -32.96 -35.04
CA GLY A 124 28.79 -32.58 -34.23
C GLY A 124 28.59 -31.45 -33.22
N ARG A 125 27.70 -31.60 -32.25
CA ARG A 125 27.82 -30.95 -30.93
C ARG A 125 27.10 -31.82 -29.89
N GLN A 126 27.78 -32.13 -28.78
CA GLN A 126 27.18 -32.86 -27.67
C GLN A 126 25.93 -32.12 -27.17
N PRO A 127 24.83 -32.81 -26.88
CA PRO A 127 23.62 -32.18 -26.36
C PRO A 127 23.92 -31.63 -24.95
N ALA A 128 23.84 -30.31 -24.80
CA ALA A 128 23.64 -29.75 -23.50
C ALA A 128 22.37 -30.42 -22.88
N THR A 129 22.49 -30.88 -21.66
CA THR A 129 21.42 -31.47 -20.86
C THR A 129 20.07 -30.79 -21.13
N ALA A 130 19.20 -31.53 -21.80
CA ALA A 130 17.81 -31.06 -22.03
C ALA A 130 17.14 -30.84 -20.69
N LYS A 131 16.89 -29.55 -20.36
CA LYS A 131 15.90 -29.25 -19.32
C LYS A 131 14.59 -29.81 -19.85
N THR A 132 14.00 -30.72 -19.10
CA THR A 132 12.66 -31.25 -19.35
C THR A 132 11.70 -30.06 -19.23
N GLU A 133 11.32 -29.45 -20.36
CA GLU A 133 10.28 -28.41 -20.38
C GLU A 133 8.97 -29.08 -19.95
N ALA A 134 8.21 -28.41 -19.09
CA ALA A 134 6.89 -28.88 -18.69
C ALA A 134 6.00 -29.03 -19.94
N PRO A 135 5.13 -30.07 -19.98
CA PRO A 135 4.25 -30.29 -21.13
C PRO A 135 3.38 -29.06 -21.40
N LYS A 136 3.26 -28.68 -22.66
CA LYS A 136 2.44 -27.54 -23.06
C LYS A 136 0.96 -27.94 -22.97
N THR A 137 0.15 -27.08 -22.38
CA THR A 137 -1.26 -27.36 -22.11
C THR A 137 -2.19 -26.33 -22.77
N PHE A 138 -3.43 -26.75 -23.00
CA PHE A 138 -4.56 -25.93 -23.39
C PHE A 138 -5.68 -26.12 -22.35
N ALA A 139 -6.40 -25.04 -22.01
CA ALA A 139 -7.51 -25.10 -21.07
C ALA A 139 -8.59 -24.08 -21.41
N SER A 140 -9.83 -24.39 -21.02
CA SER A 140 -10.96 -23.49 -21.05
C SER A 140 -11.83 -23.67 -19.83
N LYS A 141 -12.12 -22.58 -19.11
CA LYS A 141 -12.97 -22.59 -17.91
C LYS A 141 -14.05 -21.52 -18.02
N ILE A 142 -15.19 -21.80 -17.40
CA ILE A 142 -16.33 -20.89 -17.32
C ILE A 142 -16.51 -20.47 -15.87
N PHE A 143 -16.62 -19.16 -15.66
CA PHE A 143 -16.79 -18.52 -14.36
C PHE A 143 -18.07 -17.68 -14.35
N ASN A 144 -18.65 -17.41 -13.19
CA ASN A 144 -19.65 -16.37 -13.06
C ASN A 144 -19.00 -15.00 -13.17
N SER A 145 -19.68 -14.01 -13.72
CA SER A 145 -19.13 -12.64 -13.81
C SER A 145 -18.80 -12.04 -12.43
N THR A 146 -19.53 -12.46 -11.39
CA THR A 146 -19.31 -12.06 -10.00
C THR A 146 -18.04 -12.62 -9.37
N ASP A 147 -17.52 -13.74 -9.91
CA ASP A 147 -16.30 -14.38 -9.40
C ASP A 147 -15.04 -13.51 -9.63
N PHE A 148 -15.13 -12.49 -10.48
CA PHE A 148 -14.05 -11.54 -10.76
C PHE A 148 -14.10 -10.30 -9.88
N GLY A 149 -15.18 -10.09 -9.14
CA GLY A 149 -15.38 -8.92 -8.31
C GLY A 149 -15.01 -9.18 -6.85
N TYR A 150 -14.59 -8.12 -6.19
CA TYR A 150 -14.33 -8.13 -4.74
C TYR A 150 -14.71 -6.77 -4.13
N ARG A 151 -14.93 -6.77 -2.83
CA ARG A 151 -15.07 -5.55 -2.04
C ARG A 151 -13.82 -5.35 -1.21
N ARG A 152 -13.08 -4.27 -1.43
CA ARG A 152 -11.89 -3.91 -0.67
C ARG A 152 -12.28 -3.19 0.60
N LEU A 153 -11.98 -3.79 1.73
CA LEU A 153 -12.10 -3.19 3.05
C LEU A 153 -10.77 -2.55 3.45
N THR A 154 -10.83 -1.40 4.07
CA THR A 154 -9.67 -0.81 4.74
C THR A 154 -9.71 -1.19 6.20
N ILE A 155 -8.72 -1.92 6.66
CA ILE A 155 -8.58 -2.39 8.03
C ILE A 155 -7.65 -1.44 8.78
N GLU A 156 -8.13 -0.92 9.90
CA GLU A 156 -7.39 -0.02 10.77
C GLU A 156 -7.02 -0.73 12.07
N ARG A 157 -5.96 -0.26 12.70
CA ARG A 157 -5.51 -0.71 14.02
C ARG A 157 -5.19 0.49 14.90
N PRO A 158 -5.31 0.36 16.24
CA PRO A 158 -5.08 1.47 17.14
C PRO A 158 -3.60 1.84 17.22
N LEU A 159 -3.34 3.14 17.20
CA LEU A 159 -2.03 3.68 17.56
C LEU A 159 -1.76 3.43 19.04
N ARG A 160 -0.59 2.88 19.34
CA ARG A 160 -0.12 2.58 20.71
C ARG A 160 1.19 3.27 20.95
N LEU A 161 1.24 4.12 21.97
CA LEU A 161 2.40 4.95 22.28
C LEU A 161 2.85 4.78 23.73
N SER A 162 4.14 4.55 23.88
CA SER A 162 4.84 4.80 25.15
C SER A 162 5.41 6.21 25.14
N ALA A 163 5.30 6.92 26.25
CA ALA A 163 5.86 8.25 26.41
C ALA A 163 7.02 8.21 27.40
N GLN A 164 8.12 8.84 27.05
CA GLN A 164 9.29 9.04 27.91
C GLN A 164 9.94 10.38 27.61
N VAL A 165 10.08 11.22 28.63
CA VAL A 165 10.75 12.52 28.50
C VAL A 165 12.19 12.38 28.98
N THR A 166 13.14 12.27 28.05
CA THR A 166 14.57 12.18 28.34
C THR A 166 15.30 13.44 27.90
N ASP A 167 16.49 13.65 28.44
CA ASP A 167 17.33 14.78 28.05
C ASP A 167 17.72 14.71 26.58
N GLU A 168 17.96 13.50 26.07
CA GLU A 168 18.29 13.24 24.67
C GLU A 168 17.12 13.59 23.76
N ALA A 169 15.90 13.17 24.12
CA ALA A 169 14.69 13.48 23.34
C ALA A 169 14.43 14.99 23.27
N ILE A 170 14.64 15.69 24.36
CA ILE A 170 14.50 17.16 24.42
C ILE A 170 15.62 17.85 23.64
N ALA A 171 16.87 17.41 23.75
CA ALA A 171 17.99 17.96 23.00
C ALA A 171 17.83 17.79 21.49
N ALA A 172 17.25 16.66 21.05
CA ALA A 172 16.97 16.39 19.63
C ALA A 172 15.99 17.38 18.99
N LEU A 173 15.13 18.05 19.78
CA LEU A 173 14.22 19.09 19.30
C LEU A 173 14.94 20.33 18.76
N ARG A 174 16.25 20.47 19.01
CA ARG A 174 17.09 21.48 18.38
C ARG A 174 17.12 21.34 16.86
N PHE A 175 16.84 20.17 16.34
CA PHE A 175 16.87 19.86 14.93
C PHE A 175 15.46 19.65 14.39
N ALA A 176 15.20 20.21 13.22
CA ALA A 176 13.90 20.04 12.57
C ALA A 176 13.67 18.57 12.15
N PRO A 177 12.42 18.11 12.01
CA PRO A 177 12.14 16.78 11.52
C PRO A 177 12.72 16.51 10.12
N LYS A 178 12.71 15.24 9.72
CA LYS A 178 13.11 14.85 8.35
C LYS A 178 12.49 15.78 7.30
N PRO A 179 13.22 16.17 6.26
CA PRO A 179 14.56 15.69 5.90
C PRO A 179 15.71 16.46 6.54
N PHE A 180 15.47 17.39 7.46
CA PHE A 180 16.46 18.34 7.97
C PHE A 180 17.20 17.86 9.23
N ASN A 181 16.70 16.87 9.95
CA ASN A 181 17.28 16.45 11.25
C ASN A 181 18.79 16.13 11.15
N SER A 182 19.17 15.14 10.35
CA SER A 182 20.58 14.72 10.21
C SER A 182 21.47 15.82 9.60
N PRO A 183 21.02 16.54 8.53
CA PRO A 183 21.78 17.68 8.04
C PRO A 183 21.99 18.81 9.07
N MET A 184 20.96 19.13 9.87
CA MET A 184 21.10 20.12 10.97
C MET A 184 22.07 19.63 12.05
N GLU A 185 21.97 18.39 12.47
CA GLU A 185 22.86 17.79 13.45
C GLU A 185 24.33 17.89 12.98
N ARG A 186 24.60 17.47 11.74
CA ARG A 186 25.94 17.54 11.15
C ARG A 186 26.48 18.96 11.04
N LEU A 187 25.64 19.91 10.60
CA LEU A 187 26.04 21.33 10.53
C LEU A 187 26.23 21.94 11.92
N TYR A 188 25.43 21.52 12.90
CA TYR A 188 25.59 21.97 14.29
C TYR A 188 26.91 21.50 14.89
N GLU A 189 27.30 20.25 14.67
CA GLU A 189 28.60 19.72 15.10
C GLU A 189 29.78 20.53 14.53
N GLU A 190 29.69 20.97 13.28
CA GLU A 190 30.75 21.70 12.59
C GLU A 190 30.80 23.19 12.99
N PHE A 191 29.66 23.83 13.06
CA PHE A 191 29.60 25.30 13.13
C PHE A 191 29.11 25.89 14.45
N ALA A 192 28.56 25.11 15.39
CA ALA A 192 27.97 25.62 16.61
C ALA A 192 28.93 26.44 17.47
N ALA A 193 30.20 26.08 17.48
CA ALA A 193 31.24 26.80 18.23
C ALA A 193 31.57 28.19 17.65
N GLN A 194 31.18 28.44 16.41
CA GLN A 194 31.42 29.72 15.72
C GLN A 194 30.26 30.70 15.90
N TRP A 195 29.07 30.21 16.33
CA TRP A 195 27.91 31.06 16.57
C TRP A 195 27.93 31.70 17.95
N GLN A 196 27.58 32.97 17.98
CA GLN A 196 27.25 33.66 19.21
C GLN A 196 25.73 33.68 19.43
N GLU A 197 25.27 34.25 20.52
CA GLU A 197 23.84 34.27 20.88
C GLU A 197 23.00 34.98 19.83
N ASP A 198 23.52 36.08 19.32
CA ASP A 198 22.89 36.95 18.31
C ASP A 198 23.07 36.49 16.87
N SER A 199 24.00 35.58 16.62
CA SER A 199 24.29 34.99 15.31
C SER A 199 23.97 33.51 15.20
N TYR A 200 23.17 32.97 16.13
CA TYR A 200 22.82 31.53 16.15
C TYR A 200 22.10 31.08 14.86
N GLY A 201 22.71 30.14 14.18
CA GLY A 201 22.19 29.60 12.91
C GLY A 201 22.39 30.50 11.70
N ASP A 202 23.22 31.52 11.81
CA ASP A 202 23.60 32.37 10.68
C ASP A 202 24.75 31.74 9.90
N PHE A 203 24.48 31.48 8.63
CA PHE A 203 25.43 30.89 7.67
C PHE A 203 25.95 31.92 6.66
N SER A 204 25.73 33.22 6.84
CA SER A 204 26.09 34.24 5.85
C SER A 204 27.57 34.21 5.45
N GLU A 205 28.46 33.96 6.40
CA GLU A 205 29.90 33.81 6.15
C GLU A 205 30.35 32.35 5.95
N LEU A 206 29.51 31.38 6.30
CA LEU A 206 29.77 29.94 6.30
C LEU A 206 29.04 29.18 5.17
N GLU A 207 28.29 29.90 4.31
CA GLU A 207 27.40 29.28 3.34
C GLU A 207 28.15 28.35 2.37
N ALA A 208 29.34 28.73 1.91
CA ALA A 208 30.11 27.94 0.97
C ALA A 208 30.55 26.59 1.57
N GLU A 209 31.02 26.62 2.85
CA GLU A 209 31.45 25.42 3.56
C GLU A 209 30.26 24.53 3.93
N ALA A 210 29.20 25.12 4.43
CA ALA A 210 27.96 24.40 4.76
C ALA A 210 27.35 23.70 3.51
N ARG A 211 27.32 24.39 2.37
CA ARG A 211 26.89 23.82 1.09
C ARG A 211 27.81 22.67 0.62
N ALA A 212 29.10 22.78 0.85
CA ALA A 212 30.04 21.71 0.50
C ALA A 212 29.76 20.44 1.30
N ILE A 213 29.54 20.56 2.61
CA ILE A 213 29.17 19.43 3.49
C ILE A 213 27.81 18.84 3.05
N ILE A 214 26.79 19.68 2.85
CA ILE A 214 25.48 19.21 2.41
C ILE A 214 25.56 18.44 1.10
N LYS A 215 26.33 18.93 0.14
CA LYS A 215 26.48 18.32 -1.17
C LYS A 215 27.24 17.00 -1.14
N ALA A 216 28.18 16.87 -0.19
CA ALA A 216 28.97 15.65 -0.01
C ALA A 216 28.20 14.55 0.73
N GLU A 217 27.44 14.91 1.77
CA GLU A 217 26.85 13.95 2.71
C GLU A 217 25.32 13.80 2.53
N PHE A 218 24.62 14.78 1.94
CA PHE A 218 23.15 14.82 1.80
C PHE A 218 22.74 15.21 0.37
N ALA A 219 23.29 14.53 -0.63
CA ALA A 219 23.10 14.83 -2.06
C ALA A 219 21.63 14.74 -2.53
N GLU A 220 20.75 14.10 -1.77
CA GLU A 220 19.32 13.97 -2.04
C GLU A 220 18.53 15.28 -1.77
N LEU A 221 19.09 16.23 -1.03
CA LEU A 221 18.43 17.50 -0.74
C LEU A 221 18.36 18.38 -1.98
N LYS A 222 17.16 18.86 -2.28
CA LYS A 222 16.92 19.79 -3.38
C LYS A 222 17.38 21.21 -2.98
N GLU A 223 17.73 22.03 -3.97
CA GLU A 223 18.23 23.40 -3.75
C GLU A 223 17.29 24.26 -2.87
N LYS A 224 15.97 24.07 -2.99
CA LYS A 224 15.03 24.76 -2.11
C LYS A 224 15.20 24.34 -0.65
N GLN A 225 15.35 23.04 -0.40
CA GLN A 225 15.55 22.49 0.96
C GLN A 225 16.89 22.94 1.54
N ILE A 226 17.94 23.05 0.71
CA ILE A 226 19.24 23.59 1.15
C ILE A 226 19.11 25.05 1.59
N LYS A 227 18.37 25.87 0.84
CA LYS A 227 18.10 27.26 1.22
C LYS A 227 17.31 27.34 2.52
N ASP A 228 16.26 26.52 2.67
CA ASP A 228 15.46 26.47 3.90
C ASP A 228 16.30 26.01 5.09
N LEU A 229 17.24 25.07 4.89
CA LEU A 229 18.15 24.56 5.92
C LEU A 229 19.16 25.63 6.41
N LEU A 230 19.63 26.50 5.51
CA LEU A 230 20.60 27.56 5.81
C LEU A 230 19.91 28.86 6.28
N ASP A 231 18.58 28.92 6.34
CA ASP A 231 17.85 30.07 6.90
C ASP A 231 17.91 30.03 8.43
N SER A 232 18.52 31.06 9.03
CA SER A 232 18.65 31.24 10.49
C SER A 232 17.32 31.14 11.23
N LYS A 233 16.20 31.50 10.59
CA LYS A 233 14.85 31.41 11.17
C LYS A 233 14.51 29.97 11.56
N LEU A 234 14.91 28.98 10.76
CA LEU A 234 14.68 27.57 11.07
C LEU A 234 15.43 27.18 12.36
N TRP A 235 16.69 27.57 12.47
CA TRP A 235 17.54 27.28 13.62
C TRP A 235 17.04 27.94 14.90
N LEU A 236 16.68 29.21 14.83
CA LEU A 236 16.12 29.97 15.95
C LEU A 236 14.78 29.36 16.41
N ALA A 237 13.91 28.98 15.48
CA ALA A 237 12.63 28.36 15.82
C ALA A 237 12.83 27.00 16.54
N GLN A 238 13.76 26.16 16.05
CA GLN A 238 14.04 24.87 16.68
C GLN A 238 14.72 25.02 18.04
N ARG A 239 15.66 25.97 18.20
CA ARG A 239 16.24 26.30 19.50
C ARG A 239 15.15 26.74 20.49
N ALA A 240 14.26 27.63 20.09
CA ALA A 240 13.15 28.09 20.93
C ALA A 240 12.21 26.95 21.33
N LEU A 241 11.92 26.01 20.42
CA LEU A 241 11.14 24.82 20.74
C LEU A 241 11.84 23.94 21.78
N MET A 242 13.15 23.69 21.62
CA MET A 242 13.93 22.91 22.58
C MET A 242 13.91 23.59 23.97
N GLU A 243 14.10 24.92 24.05
CA GLU A 243 14.06 25.67 25.31
C GLU A 243 12.68 25.61 25.99
N LYS A 244 11.59 25.74 25.21
CA LYS A 244 10.23 25.48 25.71
C LYS A 244 10.06 24.07 26.24
N ALA A 245 10.59 23.06 25.53
CA ALA A 245 10.53 21.67 25.94
C ALA A 245 11.30 21.40 27.23
N GLN A 246 12.46 22.05 27.46
CA GLN A 246 13.20 21.98 28.71
C GLN A 246 12.41 22.55 29.91
N GLN A 247 11.68 23.65 29.70
CA GLN A 247 10.80 24.21 30.73
C GLN A 247 9.65 23.24 31.07
N ILE A 248 9.07 22.60 30.08
CA ILE A 248 8.01 21.60 30.27
C ILE A 248 8.58 20.37 30.98
N GLN A 249 9.77 19.90 30.60
CA GLN A 249 10.46 18.77 31.26
C GLN A 249 10.73 19.07 32.74
N THR A 250 11.22 20.27 33.07
CA THR A 250 11.44 20.70 34.44
C THR A 250 10.14 20.68 35.26
N ALA A 251 9.03 21.18 34.66
CA ALA A 251 7.72 21.16 35.31
C ALA A 251 7.19 19.73 35.51
N LEU A 252 7.42 18.82 34.57
CA LEU A 252 7.10 17.39 34.68
C LEU A 252 7.94 16.71 35.78
N GLY A 253 9.25 16.95 35.82
CA GLY A 253 10.15 16.41 36.84
C GLY A 253 9.77 16.83 38.25
N SER A 254 9.34 18.07 38.44
CA SER A 254 8.82 18.58 39.71
C SER A 254 7.56 17.84 40.14
N GLN A 255 6.66 17.50 39.22
CA GLN A 255 5.44 16.72 39.49
C GLN A 255 5.77 15.24 39.79
N ALA A 256 6.77 14.66 39.15
CA ALA A 256 7.18 13.27 39.29
C ALA A 256 8.13 13.01 40.46
N GLY A 257 8.43 14.02 41.32
CA GLY A 257 9.37 13.89 42.43
C GLY A 257 10.81 13.62 41.99
N GLY A 258 11.23 14.17 40.82
CA GLY A 258 12.58 14.02 40.26
C GLY A 258 12.84 12.73 39.51
N LYS A 259 11.84 11.89 39.27
CA LYS A 259 11.96 10.66 38.45
C LYS A 259 11.62 10.93 36.98
N THR A 260 12.32 10.26 36.07
CA THR A 260 11.94 10.23 34.67
C THR A 260 10.54 9.63 34.52
N LEU A 261 9.62 10.38 33.95
CA LEU A 261 8.27 9.92 33.75
C LEU A 261 8.20 9.02 32.50
N VAL A 262 8.00 7.73 32.73
CA VAL A 262 7.74 6.73 31.68
C VAL A 262 6.30 6.26 31.80
N SER A 263 5.58 6.23 30.70
CA SER A 263 4.18 5.79 30.70
C SER A 263 3.83 5.00 29.43
N ASN A 264 3.21 3.84 29.62
CA ASN A 264 2.59 3.05 28.57
C ASN A 264 1.09 3.38 28.39
N ASP A 265 0.57 4.35 29.13
CA ASP A 265 -0.78 4.93 28.92
C ASP A 265 -0.62 6.40 28.51
N PHE A 266 -0.54 6.60 27.20
CA PHE A 266 -0.40 7.94 26.64
C PHE A 266 -1.60 8.84 26.94
N ASN A 267 -2.80 8.29 27.14
CA ASN A 267 -4.00 9.05 27.46
C ASN A 267 -3.86 9.73 28.83
N GLN A 268 -3.36 9.00 29.84
CA GLN A 268 -3.09 9.54 31.16
C GLN A 268 -1.88 10.49 31.14
N PHE A 269 -0.84 10.11 30.38
CA PHE A 269 0.33 10.96 30.20
C PHE A 269 -0.03 12.34 29.62
N GLN A 270 -0.92 12.40 28.63
CA GLN A 270 -1.38 13.68 28.06
C GLN A 270 -2.03 14.59 29.09
N LEU A 271 -2.75 14.05 30.08
CA LEU A 271 -3.36 14.86 31.16
C LEU A 271 -2.28 15.49 32.03
N THR A 272 -1.28 14.71 32.43
CA THR A 272 -0.11 15.17 33.19
C THR A 272 0.67 16.21 32.40
N LEU A 273 0.91 15.97 31.12
CA LEU A 273 1.62 16.89 30.22
C LEU A 273 0.88 18.24 30.07
N LYS A 274 -0.44 18.22 29.90
CA LYS A 274 -1.22 19.47 29.85
C LYS A 274 -1.08 20.28 31.13
N GLY A 275 -1.04 19.60 32.27
CA GLY A 275 -0.77 20.25 33.57
C GLY A 275 0.61 20.88 33.63
N ALA A 276 1.64 20.17 33.19
CA ALA A 276 3.02 20.66 33.16
C ALA A 276 3.21 21.84 32.20
N ILE A 277 2.63 21.79 31.00
CA ILE A 277 2.67 22.91 30.04
C ILE A 277 2.06 24.17 30.65
N LYS A 278 0.90 24.01 31.33
CA LYS A 278 0.24 25.13 32.03
C LYS A 278 1.11 25.70 33.15
N ASN A 279 1.72 24.83 33.97
CA ASN A 279 2.58 25.23 35.09
C ASN A 279 3.89 25.90 34.61
N ALA A 280 4.45 25.43 33.50
CA ALA A 280 5.60 26.06 32.86
C ALA A 280 5.29 27.43 32.23
N GLY A 281 3.99 27.78 32.06
CA GLY A 281 3.58 29.01 31.38
C GLY A 281 3.92 29.05 29.89
N VAL A 282 4.22 27.90 29.30
CA VAL A 282 4.65 27.76 27.90
C VAL A 282 3.46 27.63 26.99
N LYS A 283 3.56 28.23 25.79
CA LYS A 283 2.60 28.04 24.71
C LYS A 283 3.31 27.37 23.53
N LEU A 284 2.77 26.23 23.11
CA LEU A 284 3.18 25.54 21.91
C LEU A 284 2.11 25.75 20.83
N ASP A 285 2.51 26.07 19.62
CA ASP A 285 1.60 26.01 18.46
C ASP A 285 1.35 24.55 18.04
N ALA A 286 0.48 24.33 17.05
CA ALA A 286 0.12 22.99 16.62
C ALA A 286 1.31 22.18 16.07
N LYS A 287 2.23 22.85 15.35
CA LYS A 287 3.44 22.25 14.78
C LYS A 287 4.46 21.92 15.87
N GLU A 288 4.71 22.88 16.77
CA GLU A 288 5.60 22.71 17.92
C GLU A 288 5.10 21.55 18.82
N ASN A 289 3.81 21.54 19.13
CA ASN A 289 3.20 20.48 19.95
C ASN A 289 3.36 19.09 19.30
N LYS A 290 3.14 19.00 17.99
CA LYS A 290 3.35 17.75 17.27
C LYS A 290 4.80 17.30 17.35
N GLN A 291 5.76 18.18 17.06
CA GLN A 291 7.18 17.84 17.13
C GLN A 291 7.60 17.42 18.54
N PHE A 292 7.09 18.09 19.57
CA PHE A 292 7.36 17.75 20.96
C PHE A 292 6.81 16.35 21.31
N ILE A 293 5.56 16.06 20.97
CA ILE A 293 4.95 14.75 21.17
C ILE A 293 5.72 13.66 20.43
N ASP A 294 6.04 13.89 19.14
CA ASP A 294 6.79 12.93 18.33
C ASP A 294 8.17 12.62 18.91
N ALA A 295 8.84 13.61 19.56
CA ALA A 295 10.14 13.42 20.18
C ALA A 295 10.09 12.60 21.48
N ILE A 296 9.03 12.72 22.26
CA ILE A 296 8.89 12.06 23.58
C ILE A 296 8.07 10.78 23.54
N THR A 297 7.60 10.34 22.37
CA THR A 297 6.81 9.11 22.23
C THR A 297 7.46 8.15 21.26
N THR A 298 7.26 6.86 21.52
CA THR A 298 7.64 5.77 20.65
C THR A 298 6.46 4.82 20.46
N LYS A 299 6.32 4.24 19.27
CA LYS A 299 5.33 3.19 19.04
C LYS A 299 5.70 1.96 19.87
N ASN A 300 4.73 1.46 20.62
CA ASN A 300 4.90 0.29 21.46
C ASN A 300 3.64 -0.57 21.43
N PRO A 301 3.69 -1.80 20.85
CA PRO A 301 2.53 -2.69 20.76
C PRO A 301 1.91 -3.03 22.14
N ASP A 302 2.69 -3.01 23.20
CA ASP A 302 2.26 -3.34 24.57
C ASP A 302 1.66 -2.13 25.30
N ALA A 303 1.67 -0.94 24.71
CA ALA A 303 1.08 0.25 25.30
C ALA A 303 -0.45 0.26 25.13
N GLU A 304 -1.13 1.03 25.99
CA GLU A 304 -2.55 1.28 25.85
C GLU A 304 -2.88 2.00 24.52
N PRO A 305 -4.01 1.68 23.89
CA PRO A 305 -4.42 2.36 22.67
C PRO A 305 -4.71 3.84 22.92
N VAL A 306 -4.30 4.68 21.99
CA VAL A 306 -4.50 6.13 22.07
C VAL A 306 -5.95 6.48 21.73
N VAL A 307 -6.63 7.13 22.65
CA VAL A 307 -8.02 7.58 22.47
C VAL A 307 -8.05 8.86 21.64
N LYS A 308 -8.74 8.83 20.52
CA LYS A 308 -8.97 9.98 19.65
C LYS A 308 -10.10 10.86 20.16
N LYS A 309 -11.24 10.24 20.44
CA LYS A 309 -12.43 10.92 20.99
C LYS A 309 -13.33 9.98 21.76
N VAL A 310 -14.13 10.56 22.67
CA VAL A 310 -15.19 9.85 23.36
C VAL A 310 -16.48 10.00 22.55
N LEU A 311 -17.16 8.88 22.33
CA LEU A 311 -18.43 8.81 21.60
C LEU A 311 -19.62 8.82 22.57
N LYS A 312 -20.77 9.26 22.09
CA LYS A 312 -22.05 9.20 22.83
C LYS A 312 -22.96 8.07 22.33
N GLU A 313 -22.53 7.39 21.28
CA GLU A 313 -23.22 6.30 20.61
C GLU A 313 -22.93 4.97 21.31
N ALA A 314 -23.70 3.93 20.97
CA ALA A 314 -23.44 2.58 21.42
C ALA A 314 -22.12 2.03 20.84
N ALA A 315 -21.49 1.11 21.55
CA ALA A 315 -20.30 0.45 21.06
C ALA A 315 -20.60 -0.35 19.79
N GLN A 316 -19.73 -0.20 18.80
CA GLN A 316 -19.74 -0.92 17.53
C GLN A 316 -18.32 -1.23 17.11
N PRO A 317 -17.65 -2.23 17.71
CA PRO A 317 -16.22 -2.51 17.50
C PRO A 317 -15.86 -2.76 16.05
N LEU A 318 -16.74 -3.40 15.28
CA LEU A 318 -16.57 -3.64 13.85
C LEU A 318 -16.19 -2.38 13.08
N TYR A 319 -16.69 -1.22 13.51
CA TYR A 319 -16.48 0.08 12.87
C TYR A 319 -15.75 1.10 13.76
N GLY A 320 -15.00 0.62 14.76
CA GLY A 320 -14.08 1.45 15.53
C GLY A 320 -14.65 2.16 16.74
N ALA A 321 -15.88 1.83 17.18
CA ALA A 321 -16.47 2.34 18.41
C ALA A 321 -16.33 1.29 19.53
N PHE A 322 -15.34 1.45 20.40
CA PHE A 322 -14.96 0.45 21.40
C PHE A 322 -15.40 0.83 22.81
N GLU A 323 -15.79 -0.14 23.62
CA GLU A 323 -15.90 0.05 25.06
C GLU A 323 -14.49 0.07 25.68
N TYR A 324 -14.13 1.20 26.31
CA TYR A 324 -12.85 1.39 26.94
C TYR A 324 -12.98 2.18 28.24
N LYS A 325 -12.54 1.58 29.35
CA LYS A 325 -12.59 2.19 30.72
C LYS A 325 -13.95 2.82 31.04
N GLY A 326 -15.05 2.12 30.69
CA GLY A 326 -16.43 2.54 30.98
C GLY A 326 -17.00 3.66 30.07
N LYS A 327 -16.36 3.90 28.96
CA LYS A 327 -16.83 4.84 27.92
C LYS A 327 -16.72 4.20 26.54
N VAL A 328 -17.56 4.64 25.62
CA VAL A 328 -17.39 4.30 24.21
C VAL A 328 -16.44 5.31 23.59
N VAL A 329 -15.38 4.82 22.93
CA VAL A 329 -14.31 5.65 22.36
C VAL A 329 -13.99 5.22 20.93
N GLU A 330 -13.44 6.15 20.16
CA GLU A 330 -12.72 5.90 18.93
C GLU A 330 -11.23 6.03 19.22
N PHE A 331 -10.44 5.06 18.77
CA PHE A 331 -8.99 5.11 18.88
C PHE A 331 -8.34 5.87 17.72
N GLU A 332 -7.18 6.46 17.96
CA GLU A 332 -6.32 6.98 16.90
C GLU A 332 -5.79 5.82 16.05
N GLN A 333 -5.78 6.01 14.73
CA GLN A 333 -5.37 4.98 13.79
C GLN A 333 -3.84 4.97 13.63
N ASP A 334 -3.23 3.80 13.59
CA ASP A 334 -1.84 3.66 13.17
C ASP A 334 -1.77 3.45 11.65
N GLY A 335 -1.38 4.50 10.92
CA GLY A 335 -1.28 4.45 9.46
C GLY A 335 -0.27 3.44 8.91
N GLU A 336 0.72 3.00 9.73
CA GLU A 336 1.69 1.99 9.32
C GLU A 336 1.14 0.56 9.47
N LEU A 337 0.13 0.38 10.32
CA LEU A 337 -0.54 -0.90 10.53
C LEU A 337 -1.84 -1.04 9.71
N ARG A 338 -2.18 -0.02 8.93
CA ARG A 338 -3.33 -0.07 8.03
C ARG A 338 -3.10 -1.12 6.95
N ASP A 339 -4.12 -1.93 6.70
CA ASP A 339 -4.11 -2.93 5.64
C ASP A 339 -5.41 -2.90 4.82
N ASN A 340 -5.45 -3.64 3.72
CA ASN A 340 -6.63 -3.76 2.89
C ASN A 340 -6.94 -5.24 2.62
N GLU A 341 -8.18 -5.62 2.90
CA GLU A 341 -8.70 -6.95 2.63
C GLU A 341 -9.63 -6.94 1.42
N ASN A 342 -9.52 -7.94 0.57
CA ASN A 342 -10.36 -8.10 -0.60
C ASN A 342 -11.37 -9.23 -0.36
N VAL A 343 -12.60 -8.86 -0.05
CA VAL A 343 -13.70 -9.80 0.20
C VAL A 343 -14.35 -10.18 -1.13
N PRO A 344 -14.32 -11.46 -1.56
CA PRO A 344 -14.98 -11.90 -2.79
C PRO A 344 -16.46 -11.56 -2.77
N LEU A 345 -17.01 -11.08 -3.89
CA LEU A 345 -18.44 -10.78 -3.98
C LEU A 345 -19.27 -12.06 -3.92
N ASN A 346 -20.35 -12.01 -3.17
CA ASN A 346 -21.34 -13.08 -3.12
C ASN A 346 -22.75 -12.49 -3.25
N PRO A 347 -23.39 -12.58 -4.42
CA PRO A 347 -24.72 -12.00 -4.65
C PRO A 347 -25.84 -12.68 -3.85
N ALA A 348 -25.59 -13.82 -3.22
CA ALA A 348 -26.56 -14.53 -2.39
C ALA A 348 -26.63 -14.01 -0.94
N VAL A 349 -25.71 -13.12 -0.54
CA VAL A 349 -25.57 -12.60 0.81
C VAL A 349 -25.58 -11.08 0.76
N SER A 350 -26.15 -10.42 1.76
CA SER A 350 -26.07 -8.95 1.85
C SER A 350 -24.62 -8.50 2.01
N SER A 351 -24.28 -7.32 1.49
CA SER A 351 -22.91 -6.77 1.66
C SER A 351 -22.53 -6.63 3.13
N SER A 352 -23.48 -6.26 4.00
CA SER A 352 -23.24 -6.15 5.44
C SER A 352 -22.86 -7.49 6.06
N ASP A 353 -23.65 -8.53 5.81
CA ASP A 353 -23.37 -9.87 6.35
C ASP A 353 -22.09 -10.45 5.77
N LEU A 354 -21.82 -10.19 4.48
CA LEU A 354 -20.60 -10.61 3.83
C LEU A 354 -19.36 -9.99 4.48
N ILE A 355 -19.41 -8.69 4.77
CA ILE A 355 -18.32 -7.95 5.42
C ILE A 355 -18.12 -8.45 6.85
N GLU A 356 -19.21 -8.58 7.63
CA GLU A 356 -19.15 -9.02 9.02
C GLU A 356 -18.58 -10.44 9.13
N ASN A 357 -19.13 -11.39 8.37
CA ASN A 357 -18.67 -12.78 8.37
C ASN A 357 -17.19 -12.88 7.97
N TYR A 358 -16.76 -12.15 6.93
CA TYR A 358 -15.37 -12.16 6.52
C TYR A 358 -14.46 -11.59 7.62
N PHE A 359 -14.84 -10.46 8.19
CA PHE A 359 -14.05 -9.81 9.24
C PHE A 359 -13.89 -10.70 10.47
N GLU A 360 -14.98 -11.36 10.89
CA GLU A 360 -14.97 -12.28 12.04
C GLU A 360 -14.15 -13.55 11.80
N SER A 361 -14.19 -14.12 10.58
CA SER A 361 -13.50 -15.36 10.26
C SER A 361 -12.04 -15.17 9.86
N GLU A 362 -11.73 -14.11 9.11
CA GLU A 362 -10.41 -13.95 8.47
C GLU A 362 -9.54 -12.86 9.12
N VAL A 363 -10.13 -11.85 9.77
CA VAL A 363 -9.36 -10.74 10.33
C VAL A 363 -9.21 -10.84 11.85
N LEU A 364 -10.31 -10.94 12.59
CA LEU A 364 -10.30 -10.95 14.05
C LEU A 364 -9.44 -12.03 14.70
N PRO A 365 -9.36 -13.28 14.18
CA PRO A 365 -8.51 -14.30 14.78
C PRO A 365 -7.02 -13.96 14.75
N HIS A 366 -6.61 -13.11 13.81
CA HIS A 366 -5.22 -12.69 13.65
C HIS A 366 -4.93 -11.33 14.29
N VAL A 367 -5.95 -10.46 14.34
CA VAL A 367 -5.80 -9.06 14.80
C VAL A 367 -7.06 -8.65 15.56
N ASN A 368 -7.10 -8.94 16.83
CA ASN A 368 -8.26 -8.79 17.71
C ASN A 368 -8.62 -7.33 18.06
N ASP A 369 -7.75 -6.36 17.75
CA ASP A 369 -7.94 -4.93 17.99
C ASP A 369 -8.20 -4.14 16.69
N ALA A 370 -8.40 -4.83 15.58
CA ALA A 370 -8.69 -4.23 14.29
C ALA A 370 -10.15 -3.78 14.16
N TRP A 371 -10.40 -2.86 13.25
CA TRP A 371 -11.74 -2.47 12.81
C TRP A 371 -11.75 -2.08 11.34
N ILE A 372 -12.95 -2.01 10.76
CA ILE A 372 -13.15 -1.58 9.38
C ILE A 372 -13.35 -0.06 9.35
N ASN A 373 -12.66 0.62 8.46
CA ASN A 373 -12.85 2.06 8.22
C ASN A 373 -14.18 2.31 7.50
N ALA A 374 -15.20 2.71 8.26
CA ALA A 374 -16.54 2.96 7.74
C ALA A 374 -16.67 4.20 6.83
N ASP A 375 -15.66 5.08 6.82
CA ASP A 375 -15.64 6.26 5.94
C ASP A 375 -15.22 5.91 4.51
N LYS A 376 -14.60 4.74 4.31
CA LYS A 376 -14.25 4.22 3.00
C LYS A 376 -15.45 3.50 2.39
N ARG A 377 -16.22 4.23 1.59
CA ARG A 377 -17.45 3.75 0.96
C ARG A 377 -17.34 3.75 -0.56
N ASP A 378 -17.98 2.77 -1.17
CA ASP A 378 -18.12 2.72 -2.62
C ASP A 378 -18.99 3.87 -3.13
N ALA A 379 -18.55 4.50 -4.22
CA ALA A 379 -19.25 5.67 -4.76
C ALA A 379 -20.59 5.34 -5.42
N LYS A 380 -20.82 4.07 -5.82
CA LYS A 380 -22.00 3.65 -6.55
C LYS A 380 -23.10 3.10 -5.64
N ASP A 381 -22.76 2.23 -4.70
CA ASP A 381 -23.73 1.61 -3.78
C ASP A 381 -23.76 2.26 -2.40
N CYS A 382 -22.81 3.17 -2.09
CA CYS A 382 -22.68 3.87 -0.80
C CYS A 382 -22.41 2.95 0.39
N GLU A 383 -22.10 1.68 0.17
CA GLU A 383 -21.78 0.74 1.22
C GLU A 383 -20.29 0.80 1.62
N VAL A 384 -19.98 0.26 2.81
CA VAL A 384 -18.61 0.21 3.33
C VAL A 384 -17.73 -0.68 2.44
N GLY A 385 -16.50 -0.23 2.19
CA GLY A 385 -15.58 -0.86 1.26
C GLY A 385 -15.82 -0.45 -0.19
N ILE A 386 -14.81 -0.59 -1.04
CA ILE A 386 -14.82 -0.17 -2.45
C ILE A 386 -14.81 -1.40 -3.35
N VAL A 387 -15.79 -1.50 -4.25
CA VAL A 387 -15.89 -2.62 -5.21
C VAL A 387 -14.82 -2.47 -6.30
N GLY A 388 -14.14 -3.58 -6.59
CA GLY A 388 -13.08 -3.65 -7.59
C GLY A 388 -13.22 -4.84 -8.55
#